data_84066fda65e2708fdee1795afe0670c2
#
_entry.id   84066fda65e2708fdee1795afe0670c2
#
_cell.length_a   1.000
_cell.length_b   1.000
_cell.length_c   1.000
_cell.angle_alpha   90.00
_cell.angle_beta   90.00
_cell.angle_gamma   90.00
#
_symmetry.space_group_name_H-M   'P 1'
#
loop_
_entity.id
_entity.type
_entity.pdbx_description
1 polymer ?
#
loop_
_entity_poly.entity_id
_entity_poly.type
_entity_poly.pdbx_seq_one_letter_code
_entity_poly.pdbx_strand_id
1 'polypeptide(L)'
;MQNHLYTALKKYAQSNPIRFHMPAHNGIDLEIDTSMDITELSFSDNLIESDGVIKNCENNIANAYSTKYGLMITSGATTAIAIALHTAKNKGKKLLMLGDLHKSVHNYANVLAFDISYSENLDNINPNDYDAIIFTSPNYFGKVQDIQKLKNTTALVIADSSHGAHFAFNSKLPDLQTDIANITVLSFHKTLPVLTGGAGILTNDEKLYQMLVYSRSILHTSSPSYLIMASIDNAICEMALNGETLYNQVISEIDNFKKHLCDRYFVEDNDDKTRLCISAKEKDGYKIAKLLESKNIYLETIYFDILVAIVTPYNYKHLPALANALNLIDIQDNIKRFEIKKATKIDTNNKKIEFLQIKNAVNRVCAATVGIYPPGIPMLTVGDLITKQTIQFLTDKKHTVFGLIDGKIPVFTD
;
A
#
# COMPACT_ATOMS: atom_id res chain seq x y z
N MET A 1 -19.06 -29.23 -10.92
CA MET A 1 -18.44 -27.92 -10.78
C MET A 1 -17.30 -28.05 -9.80
N GLN A 2 -16.10 -27.52 -10.09
CA GLN A 2 -14.92 -27.61 -9.20
C GLN A 2 -14.68 -26.28 -8.49
N ASN A 3 -14.33 -26.33 -7.20
CA ASN A 3 -14.00 -25.15 -6.38
C ASN A 3 -12.51 -24.78 -6.55
N HIS A 4 -12.13 -24.26 -7.72
CA HIS A 4 -10.73 -24.04 -8.08
C HIS A 4 -9.99 -23.15 -7.07
N LEU A 5 -10.54 -21.97 -6.74
CA LEU A 5 -9.92 -21.02 -5.80
C LEU A 5 -9.85 -21.60 -4.38
N TYR A 6 -10.96 -22.10 -3.87
CA TYR A 6 -11.02 -22.69 -2.52
C TYR A 6 -10.01 -23.84 -2.36
N THR A 7 -9.93 -24.73 -3.36
CA THR A 7 -8.98 -25.85 -3.35
C THR A 7 -7.53 -25.38 -3.34
N ALA A 8 -7.21 -24.35 -4.14
CA ALA A 8 -5.87 -23.77 -4.19
C ALA A 8 -5.48 -23.12 -2.85
N LEU A 9 -6.38 -22.31 -2.26
CA LEU A 9 -6.16 -21.66 -0.98
C LEU A 9 -6.03 -22.66 0.17
N LYS A 10 -6.87 -23.71 0.18
CA LYS A 10 -6.79 -24.78 1.18
C LYS A 10 -5.45 -25.53 1.09
N LYS A 11 -4.99 -25.87 -0.12
CA LYS A 11 -3.69 -26.51 -0.34
C LYS A 11 -2.55 -25.63 0.14
N TYR A 12 -2.58 -24.33 -0.17
CA TYR A 12 -1.60 -23.36 0.29
C TYR A 12 -1.57 -23.30 1.83
N ALA A 13 -2.73 -23.14 2.48
CA ALA A 13 -2.82 -23.08 3.95
C ALA A 13 -2.28 -24.35 4.61
N GLN A 14 -2.62 -25.54 4.07
CA GLN A 14 -2.18 -26.85 4.58
C GLN A 14 -0.66 -27.09 4.41
N SER A 15 0.02 -26.36 3.51
CA SER A 15 1.47 -26.47 3.34
C SER A 15 2.27 -25.77 4.45
N ASN A 16 1.61 -25.08 5.38
CA ASN A 16 2.25 -24.28 6.45
C ASN A 16 3.35 -23.34 5.91
N PRO A 17 3.00 -22.43 4.98
CA PRO A 17 4.00 -21.57 4.34
C PRO A 17 4.58 -20.56 5.32
N ILE A 18 5.86 -20.25 5.16
CA ILE A 18 6.49 -19.10 5.82
C ILE A 18 6.13 -17.85 5.02
N ARG A 19 5.39 -16.93 5.63
CA ARG A 19 4.79 -15.78 4.98
C ARG A 19 5.49 -14.48 5.38
N PHE A 20 6.17 -13.86 4.43
CA PHE A 20 6.74 -12.51 4.56
C PHE A 20 6.03 -11.52 3.62
N HIS A 21 4.74 -11.78 3.35
CA HIS A 21 3.87 -10.99 2.50
C HIS A 21 2.59 -10.58 3.25
N MET A 22 1.83 -9.64 2.68
CA MET A 22 0.49 -9.27 3.18
C MET A 22 -0.52 -10.42 2.96
N PRO A 23 -1.54 -10.55 3.81
CA PRO A 23 -1.86 -9.71 4.98
C PRO A 23 -0.97 -10.03 6.19
N ALA A 24 -0.73 -9.02 7.02
CA ALA A 24 0.25 -9.07 8.10
C ALA A 24 -0.12 -9.99 9.29
N HIS A 25 -1.35 -10.46 9.36
CA HIS A 25 -1.74 -11.50 10.33
C HIS A 25 -1.02 -12.85 10.07
N ASN A 26 -0.39 -13.02 8.90
CA ASN A 26 0.44 -14.17 8.50
C ASN A 26 -0.24 -15.55 8.67
N GLY A 27 -1.58 -15.57 8.79
CA GLY A 27 -2.39 -16.79 8.93
C GLY A 27 -2.56 -17.26 10.37
N ILE A 28 -2.27 -16.42 11.38
CA ILE A 28 -2.65 -16.71 12.75
C ILE A 28 -4.18 -16.78 12.90
N ASP A 29 -4.66 -17.45 13.91
CA ASP A 29 -6.05 -17.38 14.31
C ASP A 29 -6.32 -15.99 14.92
N LEU A 30 -7.31 -15.29 14.37
CA LEU A 30 -7.74 -13.97 14.83
C LEU A 30 -8.93 -14.08 15.80
N GLU A 31 -9.31 -15.29 16.21
CA GLU A 31 -10.46 -15.56 17.08
C GLU A 31 -11.78 -15.01 16.51
N ILE A 32 -11.91 -15.03 15.16
CA ILE A 32 -13.07 -14.51 14.44
C ILE A 32 -13.74 -15.66 13.68
N ASP A 33 -15.00 -15.94 13.98
CA ASP A 33 -15.79 -16.94 13.30
C ASP A 33 -16.99 -16.37 12.55
N THR A 34 -17.63 -17.18 11.72
CA THR A 34 -18.78 -16.77 10.91
C THR A 34 -20.03 -16.43 11.71
N SER A 35 -20.11 -16.81 13.01
CA SER A 35 -21.22 -16.42 13.85
C SER A 35 -21.23 -14.94 14.18
N MET A 36 -20.09 -14.25 13.98
CA MET A 36 -19.95 -12.80 14.12
C MET A 36 -20.27 -12.05 12.83
N ASP A 37 -20.52 -12.74 11.71
CA ASP A 37 -20.86 -12.10 10.43
C ASP A 37 -22.36 -11.76 10.42
N ILE A 38 -22.65 -10.55 10.84
CA ILE A 38 -23.99 -10.03 11.05
C ILE A 38 -24.24 -8.77 10.21
N THR A 39 -25.38 -8.15 10.40
CA THR A 39 -25.76 -6.86 9.81
C THR A 39 -26.01 -5.81 10.88
N GLU A 40 -26.51 -4.63 10.48
CA GLU A 40 -26.93 -3.55 11.37
C GLU A 40 -28.13 -3.98 12.22
N LEU A 41 -27.89 -4.27 13.49
CA LEU A 41 -28.89 -4.58 14.50
C LEU A 41 -28.86 -3.51 15.60
N SER A 42 -29.83 -3.50 16.50
CA SER A 42 -29.95 -2.49 17.55
C SER A 42 -28.72 -2.39 18.46
N PHE A 43 -27.90 -3.45 18.56
CA PHE A 43 -26.68 -3.47 19.40
C PHE A 43 -25.38 -3.33 18.58
N SER A 44 -25.40 -3.58 17.27
CA SER A 44 -24.20 -3.68 16.45
C SER A 44 -23.81 -2.40 15.74
N ASP A 45 -24.62 -1.34 15.85
CA ASP A 45 -24.37 -0.04 15.23
C ASP A 45 -24.40 -0.06 13.69
N ASN A 46 -24.23 1.09 13.04
CA ASN A 46 -24.17 1.26 11.60
C ASN A 46 -22.87 2.00 11.23
N LEU A 47 -22.03 1.41 10.37
CA LEU A 47 -20.76 2.02 10.00
C LEU A 47 -20.91 3.41 9.36
N ILE A 48 -21.96 3.62 8.57
CA ILE A 48 -22.14 4.89 7.83
C ILE A 48 -22.54 6.03 8.78
N GLU A 49 -23.36 5.72 9.79
CA GLU A 49 -23.90 6.67 10.78
C GLU A 49 -23.59 6.19 12.20
N SER A 50 -22.32 5.90 12.46
CA SER A 50 -21.89 5.29 13.72
C SER A 50 -22.15 6.20 14.92
N ASP A 51 -22.85 5.66 15.94
CA ASP A 51 -23.13 6.33 17.23
C ASP A 51 -23.01 5.40 18.45
N GLY A 52 -22.72 4.10 18.23
CA GLY A 52 -22.61 3.04 19.22
C GLY A 52 -21.23 2.37 19.29
N VAL A 53 -21.21 1.05 19.15
CA VAL A 53 -19.99 0.23 19.32
C VAL A 53 -18.97 0.48 18.23
N ILE A 54 -19.41 0.73 16.99
CA ILE A 54 -18.51 1.08 15.89
C ILE A 54 -17.88 2.46 16.13
N LYS A 55 -18.68 3.43 16.63
CA LYS A 55 -18.15 4.75 16.99
C LYS A 55 -17.10 4.66 18.09
N ASN A 56 -17.31 3.80 19.08
CA ASN A 56 -16.32 3.58 20.14
C ASN A 56 -15.02 2.98 19.57
N CYS A 57 -15.10 2.04 18.63
CA CYS A 57 -13.93 1.53 17.92
C CYS A 57 -13.22 2.62 17.11
N GLU A 58 -13.96 3.48 16.39
CA GLU A 58 -13.37 4.64 15.68
C GLU A 58 -12.67 5.61 16.64
N ASN A 59 -13.20 5.81 17.84
CA ASN A 59 -12.54 6.60 18.90
C ASN A 59 -11.25 5.91 19.40
N ASN A 60 -11.25 4.58 19.53
CA ASN A 60 -10.04 3.81 19.87
C ASN A 60 -8.96 3.95 18.80
N ILE A 61 -9.34 3.92 17.52
CA ILE A 61 -8.43 4.21 16.40
C ILE A 61 -7.84 5.61 16.56
N ALA A 62 -8.68 6.64 16.71
CA ALA A 62 -8.21 8.02 16.89
C ALA A 62 -7.21 8.15 18.04
N ASN A 63 -7.53 7.55 19.20
CA ASN A 63 -6.67 7.57 20.39
C ASN A 63 -5.33 6.85 20.15
N ALA A 64 -5.35 5.67 19.52
CA ALA A 64 -4.14 4.90 19.24
C ALA A 64 -3.15 5.64 18.33
N TYR A 65 -3.67 6.48 17.44
CA TYR A 65 -2.85 7.30 16.52
C TYR A 65 -2.70 8.76 16.98
N SER A 66 -3.12 9.09 18.20
CA SER A 66 -3.02 10.45 18.76
C SER A 66 -3.66 11.52 17.86
N THR A 67 -4.78 11.20 17.23
CA THR A 67 -5.58 12.09 16.41
C THR A 67 -6.95 12.37 17.04
N LYS A 68 -7.65 13.41 16.58
CA LYS A 68 -8.99 13.73 17.11
C LYS A 68 -10.07 12.81 16.55
N TYR A 69 -9.93 12.37 15.32
CA TYR A 69 -10.93 11.57 14.62
C TYR A 69 -10.28 10.44 13.84
N GLY A 70 -10.87 9.26 13.93
CA GLY A 70 -10.57 8.08 13.13
C GLY A 70 -11.83 7.58 12.45
N LEU A 71 -11.72 7.10 11.23
CA LEU A 71 -12.81 6.45 10.49
C LEU A 71 -12.37 5.05 10.09
N MET A 72 -13.26 4.08 10.28
CA MET A 72 -13.06 2.71 9.85
C MET A 72 -13.54 2.50 8.41
N ILE A 73 -12.79 1.73 7.64
CA ILE A 73 -13.08 1.36 6.25
C ILE A 73 -12.88 -0.14 6.09
N THR A 74 -13.87 -0.85 5.55
CA THR A 74 -13.80 -2.32 5.36
C THR A 74 -13.56 -2.75 3.91
N SER A 75 -13.45 -1.80 2.99
CA SER A 75 -13.23 -2.03 1.55
C SER A 75 -11.83 -1.60 1.08
N GLY A 76 -10.87 -1.58 2.02
CA GLY A 76 -9.46 -1.31 1.77
C GLY A 76 -9.08 0.16 1.61
N ALA A 77 -7.78 0.44 1.68
CA ALA A 77 -7.24 1.78 1.49
C ALA A 77 -7.56 2.37 0.12
N THR A 78 -7.88 1.57 -0.89
CA THR A 78 -8.38 2.03 -2.18
C THR A 78 -9.64 2.88 -2.03
N THR A 79 -10.60 2.42 -1.23
CA THR A 79 -11.82 3.20 -0.91
C THR A 79 -11.50 4.38 -0.01
N ALA A 80 -10.61 4.22 0.97
CA ALA A 80 -10.16 5.33 1.81
C ALA A 80 -9.53 6.47 1.00
N ILE A 81 -8.70 6.17 -0.01
CA ILE A 81 -8.14 7.14 -0.96
C ILE A 81 -9.25 7.81 -1.77
N ALA A 82 -10.24 7.05 -2.25
CA ALA A 82 -11.39 7.63 -2.97
C ALA A 82 -12.16 8.65 -2.09
N ILE A 83 -12.40 8.30 -0.83
CA ILE A 83 -13.06 9.15 0.16
C ILE A 83 -12.23 10.42 0.44
N ALA A 84 -10.91 10.28 0.64
CA ALA A 84 -10.01 11.40 0.88
C ALA A 84 -9.97 12.37 -0.33
N LEU A 85 -9.85 11.84 -1.55
CA LEU A 85 -9.86 12.65 -2.77
C LEU A 85 -11.22 13.28 -3.04
N HIS A 86 -12.33 12.57 -2.80
CA HIS A 86 -13.69 13.15 -2.91
C HIS A 86 -13.87 14.30 -1.91
N THR A 87 -13.37 14.14 -0.69
CA THR A 87 -13.38 15.23 0.31
C THR A 87 -12.52 16.41 -0.16
N ALA A 88 -11.33 16.14 -0.70
CA ALA A 88 -10.43 17.19 -1.20
C ALA A 88 -11.01 17.98 -2.37
N LYS A 89 -11.90 17.38 -3.17
CA LYS A 89 -12.55 18.04 -4.30
C LYS A 89 -13.36 19.29 -3.90
N ASN A 90 -13.81 19.35 -2.65
CA ASN A 90 -14.51 20.53 -2.13
C ASN A 90 -13.58 21.76 -1.92
N LYS A 91 -12.26 21.56 -1.89
CA LYS A 91 -11.27 22.65 -1.84
C LYS A 91 -11.00 23.25 -3.23
N GLY A 92 -11.13 22.45 -4.29
CA GLY A 92 -10.89 22.85 -5.66
C GLY A 92 -10.46 21.70 -6.57
N LYS A 93 -9.93 22.03 -7.73
CA LYS A 93 -9.59 21.05 -8.76
C LYS A 93 -8.10 20.76 -8.92
N LYS A 94 -7.24 21.69 -8.45
CA LYS A 94 -5.78 21.58 -8.66
C LYS A 94 -5.17 20.59 -7.67
N LEU A 95 -4.79 19.42 -8.15
CA LEU A 95 -4.17 18.36 -7.34
C LEU A 95 -2.70 18.21 -7.71
N LEU A 96 -1.80 18.35 -6.73
CA LEU A 96 -0.41 17.93 -6.85
C LEU A 96 -0.28 16.48 -6.38
N MET A 97 0.22 15.63 -7.25
CA MET A 97 0.65 14.27 -6.96
C MET A 97 2.16 14.26 -6.76
N LEU A 98 2.61 13.88 -5.56
CA LEU A 98 4.01 13.98 -5.14
C LEU A 98 4.64 12.60 -4.98
N GLY A 99 5.72 12.33 -5.72
CA GLY A 99 6.45 11.07 -5.70
C GLY A 99 5.70 9.90 -6.35
N ASP A 100 6.04 8.69 -5.94
CA ASP A 100 5.39 7.47 -6.41
C ASP A 100 4.09 7.22 -5.65
N LEU A 101 3.01 7.05 -6.38
CA LEU A 101 1.67 6.89 -5.83
C LEU A 101 1.03 5.59 -6.29
N HIS A 102 0.23 5.00 -5.42
CA HIS A 102 -0.54 3.82 -5.76
C HIS A 102 -1.56 4.11 -6.87
N LYS A 103 -1.83 3.11 -7.73
CA LYS A 103 -2.77 3.22 -8.86
C LYS A 103 -4.16 3.77 -8.48
N SER A 104 -4.63 3.56 -7.24
CA SER A 104 -5.91 4.08 -6.79
C SER A 104 -5.95 5.61 -6.78
N VAL A 105 -4.83 6.27 -6.45
CA VAL A 105 -4.74 7.73 -6.47
C VAL A 105 -4.96 8.24 -7.90
N HIS A 106 -4.22 7.69 -8.87
CA HIS A 106 -4.35 8.06 -10.28
C HIS A 106 -5.77 7.82 -10.81
N ASN A 107 -6.34 6.65 -10.49
CA ASN A 107 -7.67 6.28 -10.96
C ASN A 107 -8.74 7.23 -10.42
N TYR A 108 -8.77 7.46 -9.10
CA TYR A 108 -9.80 8.31 -8.50
C TYR A 108 -9.59 9.80 -8.78
N ALA A 109 -8.35 10.28 -8.91
CA ALA A 109 -8.12 11.64 -9.34
C ALA A 109 -8.68 11.90 -10.76
N ASN A 110 -8.56 10.93 -11.67
CA ASN A 110 -9.17 11.01 -13.01
C ASN A 110 -10.70 10.92 -12.95
N VAL A 111 -11.26 9.94 -12.21
CA VAL A 111 -12.73 9.79 -12.05
C VAL A 111 -13.36 11.05 -11.49
N LEU A 112 -12.68 11.69 -10.52
CA LEU A 112 -13.14 12.93 -9.89
C LEU A 112 -12.79 14.18 -10.70
N ALA A 113 -12.19 14.03 -11.88
CA ALA A 113 -11.82 15.13 -12.79
C ALA A 113 -10.99 16.23 -12.09
N PHE A 114 -9.88 15.85 -11.46
CA PHE A 114 -8.88 16.80 -10.97
C PHE A 114 -7.98 17.31 -12.11
N ASP A 115 -7.55 18.56 -11.99
CA ASP A 115 -6.45 19.12 -12.77
C ASP A 115 -5.14 18.69 -12.12
N ILE A 116 -4.51 17.63 -12.67
CA ILE A 116 -3.41 16.92 -12.02
C ILE A 116 -2.07 17.54 -12.41
N SER A 117 -1.23 17.79 -11.40
CA SER A 117 0.19 18.09 -11.56
C SER A 117 1.03 17.03 -10.86
N TYR A 118 2.18 16.68 -11.43
CA TYR A 118 3.12 15.71 -10.85
C TYR A 118 4.43 16.39 -10.47
N SER A 119 5.03 15.96 -9.36
CA SER A 119 6.41 16.27 -9.00
C SER A 119 7.03 15.10 -8.25
N GLU A 120 8.32 14.87 -8.43
CA GLU A 120 9.05 13.84 -7.67
C GLU A 120 9.32 14.27 -6.23
N ASN A 121 9.51 15.58 -6.02
CA ASN A 121 9.80 16.18 -4.73
C ASN A 121 9.19 17.59 -4.64
N LEU A 122 9.40 18.27 -3.53
CA LEU A 122 8.92 19.63 -3.28
C LEU A 122 9.91 20.71 -3.73
N ASP A 123 10.96 20.36 -4.49
CA ASP A 123 11.91 21.35 -4.98
C ASP A 123 11.28 22.19 -6.09
N ASN A 124 11.42 23.51 -5.97
CA ASN A 124 10.83 24.49 -6.88
C ASN A 124 9.28 24.42 -7.01
N ILE A 125 8.61 23.80 -6.03
CA ILE A 125 7.15 23.76 -5.94
C ILE A 125 6.71 24.77 -4.87
N ASN A 126 5.76 25.65 -5.23
CA ASN A 126 4.99 26.40 -4.23
C ASN A 126 3.73 25.60 -3.89
N PRO A 127 3.62 25.01 -2.68
CA PRO A 127 2.46 24.20 -2.31
C PRO A 127 1.13 24.97 -2.35
N ASN A 128 1.16 26.29 -2.19
CA ASN A 128 -0.04 27.14 -2.19
C ASN A 128 -0.65 27.38 -3.59
N ASP A 129 0.00 26.91 -4.67
CA ASP A 129 -0.54 26.97 -6.02
C ASP A 129 -1.57 25.86 -6.27
N TYR A 130 -1.75 24.94 -5.30
CA TYR A 130 -2.62 23.76 -5.39
C TYR A 130 -3.73 23.81 -4.34
N ASP A 131 -4.87 23.21 -4.67
CA ASP A 131 -6.01 23.06 -3.73
C ASP A 131 -5.80 21.84 -2.82
N ALA A 132 -5.15 20.80 -3.36
CA ALA A 132 -4.78 19.60 -2.59
C ALA A 132 -3.42 19.03 -3.04
N ILE A 133 -2.75 18.36 -2.12
CA ILE A 133 -1.48 17.66 -2.34
C ILE A 133 -1.62 16.26 -1.78
N ILE A 134 -1.26 15.22 -2.57
CA ILE A 134 -1.25 13.84 -2.10
C ILE A 134 0.13 13.22 -2.33
N PHE A 135 0.61 12.47 -1.33
CA PHE A 135 1.89 11.76 -1.35
C PHE A 135 1.78 10.42 -0.62
N THR A 136 2.75 9.52 -0.84
CA THR A 136 2.86 8.24 -0.14
C THR A 136 4.01 8.29 0.88
N SER A 137 3.71 7.99 2.16
CA SER A 137 4.72 7.91 3.23
C SER A 137 4.27 6.95 4.33
N PRO A 138 5.01 5.85 4.61
CA PRO A 138 6.20 5.41 3.88
C PRO A 138 5.87 4.91 2.47
N ASN A 139 6.86 4.93 1.60
CA ASN A 139 6.73 4.28 0.30
C ASN A 139 6.78 2.75 0.43
N TYR A 140 6.66 2.05 -0.70
CA TYR A 140 6.62 0.58 -0.72
C TYR A 140 7.88 -0.08 -0.14
N PHE A 141 9.03 0.60 -0.21
CA PHE A 141 10.31 0.11 0.31
C PHE A 141 10.61 0.58 1.75
N GLY A 142 9.68 1.27 2.42
CA GLY A 142 9.83 1.70 3.80
C GLY A 142 10.55 3.05 3.99
N LYS A 143 10.69 3.85 2.92
CA LYS A 143 11.23 5.21 3.03
C LYS A 143 10.13 6.21 3.35
N VAL A 144 10.38 7.08 4.32
CA VAL A 144 9.49 8.17 4.73
C VAL A 144 9.81 9.42 3.92
N GLN A 145 8.79 10.12 3.47
CA GLN A 145 8.94 11.35 2.72
C GLN A 145 9.07 12.56 3.67
N ASP A 146 10.06 13.43 3.42
CA ASP A 146 10.15 14.71 4.12
C ASP A 146 9.10 15.68 3.58
N ILE A 147 8.13 16.01 4.42
CA ILE A 147 7.01 16.89 4.11
C ILE A 147 6.99 18.18 4.94
N GLN A 148 8.08 18.53 5.63
CA GLN A 148 8.14 19.72 6.49
C GLN A 148 7.78 21.00 5.74
N LYS A 149 8.09 21.10 4.44
CA LYS A 149 7.70 22.22 3.59
C LYS A 149 6.17 22.39 3.45
N LEU A 150 5.36 21.37 3.79
CA LEU A 150 3.91 21.41 3.72
C LEU A 150 3.24 21.92 5.01
N LYS A 151 3.98 22.09 6.10
CA LYS A 151 3.44 22.42 7.43
C LYS A 151 2.56 23.67 7.48
N ASN A 152 2.86 24.66 6.63
CA ASN A 152 2.14 25.94 6.61
C ASN A 152 1.44 26.21 5.28
N THR A 153 1.18 25.18 4.48
CA THR A 153 0.45 25.35 3.22
C THR A 153 -1.03 25.56 3.45
N THR A 154 -1.68 26.27 2.53
CA THR A 154 -3.15 26.38 2.45
C THR A 154 -3.79 25.21 1.69
N ALA A 155 -3.00 24.43 0.97
CA ALA A 155 -3.45 23.22 0.29
C ALA A 155 -3.88 22.15 1.30
N LEU A 156 -4.89 21.36 0.95
CA LEU A 156 -5.25 20.18 1.73
C LEU A 156 -4.22 19.07 1.53
N VAL A 157 -3.53 18.68 2.58
CA VAL A 157 -2.45 17.68 2.54
C VAL A 157 -3.01 16.29 2.88
N ILE A 158 -2.84 15.35 1.96
CA ILE A 158 -3.28 13.94 2.09
C ILE A 158 -2.06 13.03 2.11
N ALA A 159 -1.88 12.26 3.17
CA ALA A 159 -0.87 11.22 3.27
C ALA A 159 -1.48 9.84 2.99
N ASP A 160 -1.03 9.16 1.94
CA ASP A 160 -1.23 7.73 1.78
C ASP A 160 -0.18 6.98 2.62
N SER A 161 -0.52 6.72 3.88
CA SER A 161 0.29 5.98 4.83
C SER A 161 -0.12 4.50 4.92
N SER A 162 -0.56 3.93 3.80
CA SER A 162 -1.04 2.54 3.72
C SER A 162 -0.02 1.50 4.21
N HIS A 163 1.26 1.81 4.19
CA HIS A 163 2.33 0.93 4.67
C HIS A 163 2.86 1.30 6.07
N GLY A 164 2.30 2.33 6.73
CA GLY A 164 2.76 2.87 8.00
C GLY A 164 1.83 2.65 9.18
N ALA A 165 0.77 1.82 9.07
CA ALA A 165 -0.20 1.68 10.14
C ALA A 165 0.39 1.19 11.48
N HIS A 166 1.52 0.52 11.47
CA HIS A 166 2.22 0.04 12.68
C HIS A 166 3.11 1.10 13.35
N PHE A 167 3.36 2.23 12.72
CA PHE A 167 4.30 3.24 13.22
C PHE A 167 3.90 3.81 14.58
N ALA A 168 2.60 3.97 14.85
CA ALA A 168 2.11 4.49 16.12
C ALA A 168 2.39 3.59 17.34
N PHE A 169 2.82 2.35 17.13
CA PHE A 169 2.90 1.35 18.20
C PHE A 169 4.32 1.03 18.68
N ASN A 170 5.34 1.78 18.20
CA ASN A 170 6.69 1.64 18.75
C ASN A 170 7.53 2.89 18.51
N SER A 171 8.21 3.36 19.54
CA SER A 171 9.00 4.59 19.53
C SER A 171 10.25 4.58 18.63
N LYS A 172 10.69 3.41 18.15
CA LYS A 172 11.81 3.25 17.21
C LYS A 172 11.40 3.27 15.74
N LEU A 173 10.09 3.30 15.49
CA LEU A 173 9.52 3.41 14.15
C LEU A 173 9.29 4.90 13.80
N PRO A 174 9.17 5.23 12.50
CA PRO A 174 8.92 6.61 12.08
C PRO A 174 7.57 7.17 12.57
N ASP A 175 7.46 8.49 12.53
CA ASP A 175 6.19 9.19 12.76
C ASP A 175 5.32 9.19 11.49
N LEU A 176 4.00 9.12 11.68
CA LEU A 176 3.02 9.24 10.59
C LEU A 176 2.81 10.68 10.11
N GLN A 177 3.41 11.68 10.79
CA GLN A 177 3.33 13.09 10.45
C GLN A 177 1.88 13.63 10.38
N THR A 178 1.02 13.13 11.26
CA THR A 178 -0.40 13.53 11.36
C THR A 178 -0.61 14.96 11.84
N ASP A 179 0.45 15.64 12.27
CA ASP A 179 0.46 17.07 12.58
C ASP A 179 0.61 17.96 11.33
N ILE A 180 1.07 17.39 10.21
CA ILE A 180 1.23 18.08 8.92
C ILE A 180 0.15 17.64 7.94
N ALA A 181 -0.10 16.33 7.83
CA ALA A 181 -1.15 15.79 6.96
C ALA A 181 -2.53 16.09 7.55
N ASN A 182 -3.40 16.74 6.77
CA ASN A 182 -4.78 17.01 7.15
C ASN A 182 -5.64 15.72 7.15
N ILE A 183 -5.33 14.81 6.22
CA ILE A 183 -5.96 13.50 6.08
C ILE A 183 -4.85 12.46 5.95
N THR A 184 -4.87 11.42 6.80
CA THR A 184 -3.95 10.28 6.71
C THR A 184 -4.74 9.00 6.45
N VAL A 185 -4.42 8.31 5.37
CA VAL A 185 -5.02 7.03 4.99
C VAL A 185 -4.13 5.89 5.46
N LEU A 186 -4.71 4.91 6.14
CA LEU A 186 -4.04 3.71 6.65
C LEU A 186 -4.63 2.46 6.01
N SER A 187 -3.78 1.46 5.78
CA SER A 187 -4.19 0.11 5.41
C SER A 187 -3.79 -0.86 6.52
N PHE A 188 -4.69 -1.06 7.47
CA PHE A 188 -4.38 -1.85 8.66
C PHE A 188 -3.88 -3.26 8.33
N HIS A 189 -4.52 -3.95 7.39
CA HIS A 189 -4.16 -5.32 7.04
C HIS A 189 -2.78 -5.49 6.41
N LYS A 190 -2.12 -4.41 6.00
CA LYS A 190 -0.77 -4.50 5.43
C LYS A 190 0.31 -4.68 6.50
N THR A 191 0.10 -4.15 7.70
CA THR A 191 1.13 -4.11 8.75
C THR A 191 0.61 -4.49 10.14
N LEU A 192 -0.70 -4.61 10.33
CA LEU A 192 -1.35 -5.06 11.57
C LEU A 192 -2.11 -6.39 11.34
N PRO A 193 -2.41 -7.16 12.40
CA PRO A 193 -3.10 -8.46 12.30
C PRO A 193 -4.60 -8.29 12.02
N VAL A 194 -4.92 -7.73 10.88
CA VAL A 194 -6.28 -7.39 10.43
C VAL A 194 -6.62 -8.20 9.18
N LEU A 195 -7.89 -8.59 9.04
CA LEU A 195 -8.40 -9.24 7.83
C LEU A 195 -8.23 -8.30 6.62
N THR A 196 -7.96 -8.91 5.45
CA THR A 196 -7.81 -8.16 4.20
C THR A 196 -9.03 -7.29 3.92
N GLY A 197 -8.79 -6.02 3.61
CA GLY A 197 -9.83 -5.01 3.43
C GLY A 197 -9.90 -4.00 4.58
N GLY A 198 -9.36 -4.32 5.76
CA GLY A 198 -9.33 -3.39 6.87
C GLY A 198 -8.41 -2.19 6.62
N ALA A 199 -8.97 -0.99 6.73
CA ALA A 199 -8.31 0.29 6.50
C ALA A 199 -8.90 1.38 7.40
N GLY A 200 -8.30 2.57 7.43
CA GLY A 200 -8.80 3.70 8.19
C GLY A 200 -8.38 5.04 7.60
N ILE A 201 -9.05 6.08 8.07
CA ILE A 201 -8.73 7.47 7.76
C ILE A 201 -8.62 8.25 9.08
N LEU A 202 -7.58 9.07 9.21
CA LEU A 202 -7.34 9.91 10.37
C LEU A 202 -7.42 11.38 9.98
N THR A 203 -7.91 12.22 10.89
CA THR A 203 -7.85 13.68 10.78
C THR A 203 -7.92 14.35 12.14
N ASN A 204 -7.35 15.57 12.24
CA ASN A 204 -7.43 16.42 13.41
C ASN A 204 -8.45 17.56 13.26
N ASP A 205 -9.06 17.69 12.09
CA ASP A 205 -10.01 18.77 11.76
C ASP A 205 -11.45 18.25 11.77
N GLU A 206 -12.32 18.90 12.56
CA GLU A 206 -13.74 18.51 12.71
C GLU A 206 -14.52 18.68 11.40
N LYS A 207 -14.26 19.76 10.65
CA LYS A 207 -14.98 20.00 9.39
C LYS A 207 -14.58 18.98 8.33
N LEU A 208 -13.28 18.62 8.28
CA LEU A 208 -12.82 17.53 7.41
C LEU A 208 -13.41 16.21 7.83
N TYR A 209 -13.50 15.92 9.14
CA TYR A 209 -14.15 14.70 9.63
C TYR A 209 -15.61 14.59 9.13
N GLN A 210 -16.40 15.65 9.26
CA GLN A 210 -17.78 15.67 8.75
C GLN A 210 -17.85 15.42 7.24
N MET A 211 -16.94 16.03 6.47
CA MET A 211 -16.84 15.81 5.02
C MET A 211 -16.37 14.40 4.66
N LEU A 212 -15.48 13.80 5.44
CA LEU A 212 -15.05 12.42 5.27
C LEU A 212 -16.17 11.43 5.55
N VAL A 213 -16.98 11.64 6.61
CA VAL A 213 -18.18 10.85 6.90
C VAL A 213 -19.18 10.94 5.74
N TYR A 214 -19.44 12.14 5.23
CA TYR A 214 -20.29 12.35 4.05
C TYR A 214 -19.73 11.62 2.81
N SER A 215 -18.43 11.75 2.53
CA SER A 215 -17.79 11.07 1.41
C SER A 215 -17.82 9.54 1.58
N ARG A 216 -17.69 9.03 2.83
CA ARG A 216 -17.85 7.61 3.15
C ARG A 216 -19.26 7.12 2.82
N SER A 217 -20.31 7.87 3.15
CA SER A 217 -21.69 7.47 2.86
C SER A 217 -21.98 7.33 1.36
N ILE A 218 -21.21 8.01 0.50
CA ILE A 218 -21.35 7.93 -0.96
C ILE A 218 -20.53 6.79 -1.57
N LEU A 219 -19.30 6.56 -1.06
CA LEU A 219 -18.30 5.75 -1.74
C LEU A 219 -18.06 4.39 -1.10
N HIS A 220 -18.46 4.21 0.16
CA HIS A 220 -18.32 2.93 0.87
C HIS A 220 -19.55 2.05 0.60
N THR A 221 -19.36 0.73 0.72
CA THR A 221 -20.49 -0.22 0.67
C THR A 221 -21.46 0.02 1.82
N SER A 222 -22.75 -0.15 1.57
CA SER A 222 -23.80 -0.17 2.60
C SER A 222 -23.89 -1.52 3.34
N SER A 223 -23.07 -2.51 2.98
CA SER A 223 -22.99 -3.82 3.62
C SER A 223 -21.55 -4.07 4.10
N PRO A 224 -21.06 -3.34 5.14
CA PRO A 224 -19.72 -3.50 5.64
C PRO A 224 -19.55 -4.86 6.35
N SER A 225 -18.38 -5.48 6.22
CA SER A 225 -18.08 -6.74 6.90
C SER A 225 -17.82 -6.50 8.39
N TYR A 226 -18.66 -7.05 9.25
CA TYR A 226 -18.47 -7.03 10.71
C TYR A 226 -17.24 -7.82 11.15
N LEU A 227 -16.86 -8.87 10.41
CA LEU A 227 -15.63 -9.63 10.69
C LEU A 227 -14.38 -8.76 10.47
N ILE A 228 -14.37 -7.93 9.42
CA ILE A 228 -13.27 -7.00 9.19
C ILE A 228 -13.23 -5.94 10.28
N MET A 229 -14.39 -5.37 10.68
CA MET A 229 -14.46 -4.38 11.77
C MET A 229 -13.98 -4.95 13.10
N ALA A 230 -14.41 -6.16 13.47
CA ALA A 230 -13.94 -6.84 14.67
C ALA A 230 -12.44 -7.10 14.66
N SER A 231 -11.88 -7.49 13.47
CA SER A 231 -10.44 -7.68 13.36
C SER A 231 -9.64 -6.37 13.51
N ILE A 232 -10.20 -5.24 13.08
CA ILE A 232 -9.59 -3.91 13.29
C ILE A 232 -9.60 -3.57 14.76
N ASP A 233 -10.75 -3.73 15.44
CA ASP A 233 -10.90 -3.40 16.85
C ASP A 233 -9.94 -4.20 17.74
N ASN A 234 -9.89 -5.53 17.55
CA ASN A 234 -8.95 -6.40 18.25
C ASN A 234 -7.49 -5.99 18.01
N ALA A 235 -7.10 -5.74 16.74
CA ALA A 235 -5.73 -5.39 16.41
C ALA A 235 -5.31 -4.05 17.02
N ILE A 236 -6.17 -3.04 16.98
CA ILE A 236 -5.89 -1.72 17.58
C ILE A 236 -5.72 -1.84 19.09
N CYS A 237 -6.62 -2.57 19.77
CA CYS A 237 -6.52 -2.78 21.22
C CYS A 237 -5.25 -3.56 21.59
N GLU A 238 -4.94 -4.65 20.88
CA GLU A 238 -3.72 -5.44 21.11
C GLU A 238 -2.45 -4.61 20.91
N MET A 239 -2.36 -3.87 19.81
CA MET A 239 -1.19 -3.06 19.51
C MET A 239 -1.04 -1.89 20.48
N ALA A 240 -2.12 -1.25 20.93
CA ALA A 240 -2.06 -0.20 21.95
C ALA A 240 -1.52 -0.71 23.29
N LEU A 241 -1.79 -1.96 23.64
CA LEU A 241 -1.32 -2.57 24.88
C LEU A 241 0.10 -3.15 24.76
N ASN A 242 0.42 -3.84 23.68
CA ASN A 242 1.58 -4.71 23.58
C ASN A 242 2.57 -4.29 22.47
N GLY A 243 2.21 -3.35 21.60
CA GLY A 243 2.94 -3.02 20.37
C GLY A 243 4.39 -2.61 20.61
N GLU A 244 4.65 -1.78 21.63
CA GLU A 244 6.02 -1.36 21.98
C GLU A 244 6.92 -2.57 22.26
N THR A 245 6.46 -3.52 23.05
CA THR A 245 7.22 -4.74 23.38
C THR A 245 7.37 -5.66 22.17
N LEU A 246 6.29 -5.88 21.42
CA LEU A 246 6.29 -6.76 20.25
C LEU A 246 7.22 -6.26 19.15
N TYR A 247 7.17 -4.99 18.80
CA TYR A 247 8.05 -4.42 17.77
C TYR A 247 9.51 -4.30 18.24
N ASN A 248 9.78 -4.13 19.52
CA ASN A 248 11.14 -4.23 20.05
C ASN A 248 11.75 -5.62 19.81
N GLN A 249 10.97 -6.69 19.97
CA GLN A 249 11.40 -8.06 19.65
C GLN A 249 11.65 -8.21 18.13
N VAL A 250 10.74 -7.72 17.30
CA VAL A 250 10.89 -7.73 15.83
C VAL A 250 12.19 -7.06 15.40
N ILE A 251 12.46 -5.85 15.90
CA ILE A 251 13.65 -5.08 15.54
C ILE A 251 14.92 -5.81 15.99
N SER A 252 14.93 -6.39 17.18
CA SER A 252 16.07 -7.18 17.69
C SER A 252 16.35 -8.40 16.79
N GLU A 253 15.31 -9.12 16.37
CA GLU A 253 15.50 -10.29 15.50
C GLU A 253 15.89 -9.90 14.07
N ILE A 254 15.47 -8.74 13.58
CA ILE A 254 15.97 -8.19 12.31
C ILE A 254 17.46 -7.88 12.39
N ASP A 255 17.94 -7.32 13.48
CA ASP A 255 19.37 -7.05 13.69
C ASP A 255 20.18 -8.37 13.77
N ASN A 256 19.61 -9.41 14.36
CA ASN A 256 20.20 -10.75 14.34
C ASN A 256 20.22 -11.33 12.91
N PHE A 257 19.13 -11.22 12.17
CA PHE A 257 19.03 -11.64 10.77
C PHE A 257 20.13 -11.03 9.91
N LYS A 258 20.34 -9.70 10.01
CA LYS A 258 21.40 -8.98 9.27
C LYS A 258 22.79 -9.58 9.50
N LYS A 259 23.09 -9.99 10.74
CA LYS A 259 24.41 -10.58 11.11
C LYS A 259 24.60 -11.99 10.56
N HIS A 260 23.52 -12.70 10.24
CA HIS A 260 23.57 -14.08 9.75
C HIS A 260 23.49 -14.22 8.24
N LEU A 261 23.30 -13.12 7.50
CA LEU A 261 23.37 -13.13 6.05
C LEU A 261 24.82 -13.27 5.56
N CYS A 262 25.03 -14.11 4.55
CA CYS A 262 26.33 -14.18 3.87
C CYS A 262 26.55 -12.96 2.97
N ASP A 263 27.79 -12.72 2.54
CA ASP A 263 28.22 -11.54 1.77
C ASP A 263 27.55 -11.39 0.40
N ARG A 264 26.79 -12.38 -0.07
CA ARG A 264 25.98 -12.27 -1.30
C ARG A 264 24.77 -11.37 -1.14
N TYR A 265 24.34 -11.14 0.09
CA TYR A 265 23.15 -10.35 0.42
C TYR A 265 23.49 -9.25 1.42
N PHE A 266 22.74 -8.18 1.38
CA PHE A 266 22.70 -7.19 2.47
C PHE A 266 21.30 -6.57 2.56
N VAL A 267 20.94 -6.09 3.74
CA VAL A 267 19.69 -5.35 3.94
C VAL A 267 19.96 -3.87 3.72
N GLU A 268 19.26 -3.28 2.76
CA GLU A 268 19.32 -1.84 2.49
C GLU A 268 18.79 -1.07 3.71
N ASP A 269 19.43 0.07 4.00
CA ASP A 269 18.97 0.94 5.08
C ASP A 269 17.71 1.71 4.65
N ASN A 270 16.71 1.71 5.53
CA ASN A 270 15.46 2.42 5.32
C ASN A 270 14.88 2.90 6.66
N ASP A 271 13.84 3.74 6.59
CA ASP A 271 13.26 4.35 7.77
C ASP A 271 12.37 3.35 8.53
N ASP A 272 11.59 2.55 7.81
CA ASP A 272 10.80 1.45 8.39
C ASP A 272 11.66 0.20 8.59
N LYS A 273 12.15 0.01 9.82
CA LYS A 273 13.00 -1.13 10.16
C LYS A 273 12.34 -2.49 9.95
N THR A 274 11.00 -2.56 9.91
CA THR A 274 10.25 -3.81 9.74
C THR A 274 10.10 -4.22 8.27
N ARG A 275 10.42 -3.30 7.34
CA ARG A 275 10.42 -3.51 5.90
C ARG A 275 11.82 -3.94 5.45
N LEU A 276 12.06 -5.24 5.34
CA LEU A 276 13.35 -5.73 4.87
C LEU A 276 13.45 -5.63 3.35
N CYS A 277 14.34 -4.75 2.88
CA CYS A 277 14.76 -4.67 1.49
C CYS A 277 16.12 -5.37 1.36
N ILE A 278 16.11 -6.63 0.97
CA ILE A 278 17.32 -7.48 0.89
C ILE A 278 17.87 -7.40 -0.52
N SER A 279 19.00 -6.74 -0.69
CA SER A 279 19.70 -6.69 -1.97
C SER A 279 20.50 -7.95 -2.23
N ALA A 280 20.36 -8.49 -3.43
CA ALA A 280 21.12 -9.64 -3.94
C ALA A 280 22.29 -9.20 -4.85
N LYS A 281 22.74 -7.97 -4.75
CA LYS A 281 23.93 -7.43 -5.44
C LYS A 281 23.93 -7.73 -6.94
N GLU A 282 22.91 -7.20 -7.65
CA GLU A 282 22.69 -7.40 -9.09
C GLU A 282 22.32 -8.82 -9.55
N LYS A 283 22.12 -9.77 -8.64
CA LYS A 283 21.64 -11.11 -8.99
C LYS A 283 20.13 -11.09 -9.23
N ASP A 284 19.64 -11.99 -10.10
CA ASP A 284 18.23 -12.08 -10.49
C ASP A 284 17.34 -12.45 -9.29
N GLY A 285 16.74 -11.46 -8.65
CA GLY A 285 15.86 -11.62 -7.49
C GLY A 285 14.64 -12.49 -7.77
N TYR A 286 14.11 -12.48 -9.01
CA TYR A 286 12.96 -13.31 -9.38
C TYR A 286 13.32 -14.81 -9.36
N LYS A 287 14.54 -15.18 -9.75
CA LYS A 287 15.03 -16.56 -9.62
C LYS A 287 15.22 -16.95 -8.16
N ILE A 288 15.78 -16.04 -7.36
CA ILE A 288 15.95 -16.27 -5.91
C ILE A 288 14.58 -16.50 -5.26
N ALA A 289 13.58 -15.68 -5.58
CA ALA A 289 12.23 -15.84 -5.03
C ALA A 289 11.61 -17.21 -5.39
N LYS A 290 11.75 -17.68 -6.62
CA LYS A 290 11.29 -19.02 -7.00
C LYS A 290 11.96 -20.14 -6.22
N LEU A 291 13.24 -19.99 -5.90
CA LEU A 291 13.97 -20.94 -5.06
C LEU A 291 13.49 -20.90 -3.60
N LEU A 292 13.16 -19.72 -3.09
CA LEU A 292 12.52 -19.57 -1.78
C LEU A 292 11.13 -20.19 -1.75
N GLU A 293 10.30 -19.95 -2.78
CA GLU A 293 8.98 -20.57 -2.93
C GLU A 293 9.04 -22.09 -2.95
N SER A 294 10.07 -22.67 -3.58
CA SER A 294 10.29 -24.13 -3.56
C SER A 294 10.60 -24.67 -2.16
N LYS A 295 11.00 -23.79 -1.24
CA LYS A 295 11.20 -24.07 0.20
C LYS A 295 10.02 -23.61 1.05
N ASN A 296 8.88 -23.29 0.41
CA ASN A 296 7.67 -22.79 1.05
C ASN A 296 7.83 -21.45 1.79
N ILE A 297 8.76 -20.59 1.33
CA ILE A 297 9.00 -19.24 1.84
C ILE A 297 8.54 -18.24 0.80
N TYR A 298 7.58 -17.39 1.16
CA TYR A 298 6.96 -16.41 0.28
C TYR A 298 7.27 -15.00 0.74
N LEU A 299 7.84 -14.19 -0.15
CA LEU A 299 8.16 -12.79 0.08
C LEU A 299 7.01 -11.89 -0.40
N GLU A 300 7.02 -10.64 0.02
CA GLU A 300 6.02 -9.66 -0.42
C GLU A 300 6.18 -9.33 -1.90
N THR A 301 7.40 -8.99 -2.32
CA THR A 301 7.69 -8.65 -3.70
C THR A 301 9.17 -8.72 -4.04
N ILE A 302 9.42 -8.65 -5.35
CA ILE A 302 10.75 -8.59 -5.93
C ILE A 302 10.84 -7.37 -6.86
N TYR A 303 11.88 -6.58 -6.71
CA TYR A 303 12.18 -5.46 -7.59
C TYR A 303 13.63 -5.57 -8.08
N PHE A 304 13.82 -6.14 -9.26
CA PHE A 304 15.12 -6.53 -9.84
C PHE A 304 15.88 -7.49 -8.92
N ASP A 305 16.89 -6.99 -8.23
CA ASP A 305 17.72 -7.73 -7.28
C ASP A 305 17.35 -7.44 -5.81
N ILE A 306 16.29 -6.65 -5.56
CA ILE A 306 15.77 -6.38 -4.22
C ILE A 306 14.63 -7.33 -3.92
N LEU A 307 14.78 -8.07 -2.82
CA LEU A 307 13.78 -8.93 -2.24
C LEU A 307 13.12 -8.18 -1.08
N VAL A 308 11.81 -8.00 -1.11
CA VAL A 308 11.09 -7.27 -0.04
C VAL A 308 10.33 -8.25 0.84
N ALA A 309 10.62 -8.22 2.13
CA ALA A 309 9.91 -8.98 3.15
C ALA A 309 9.26 -8.04 4.16
N ILE A 310 8.01 -8.31 4.52
CA ILE A 310 7.31 -7.63 5.61
C ILE A 310 7.49 -8.45 6.88
N VAL A 311 8.14 -7.86 7.88
CA VAL A 311 8.35 -8.52 9.18
C VAL A 311 7.39 -7.96 10.20
N THR A 312 6.68 -8.83 10.88
CA THR A 312 5.62 -8.50 11.84
C THR A 312 5.85 -9.25 13.15
N PRO A 313 5.16 -8.90 14.24
CA PRO A 313 5.16 -9.69 15.47
C PRO A 313 4.76 -11.16 15.29
N TYR A 314 4.17 -11.52 14.16
CA TYR A 314 3.60 -12.85 13.90
C TYR A 314 4.47 -13.74 13.00
N ASN A 315 5.51 -13.18 12.36
CA ASN A 315 6.40 -13.94 11.47
C ASN A 315 7.91 -13.77 11.76
N TYR A 316 8.32 -12.84 12.62
CA TYR A 316 9.74 -12.57 12.89
C TYR A 316 10.53 -13.82 13.32
N LYS A 317 9.88 -14.78 13.99
CA LYS A 317 10.47 -16.06 14.39
C LYS A 317 10.96 -16.92 13.21
N HIS A 318 10.51 -16.62 11.99
CA HIS A 318 10.92 -17.31 10.77
C HIS A 318 12.13 -16.66 10.08
N LEU A 319 12.66 -15.54 10.59
CA LEU A 319 13.86 -14.88 10.03
C LEU A 319 15.08 -15.80 9.95
N PRO A 320 15.38 -16.66 10.95
CA PRO A 320 16.49 -17.61 10.82
C PRO A 320 16.32 -18.59 9.66
N ALA A 321 15.09 -19.05 9.39
CA ALA A 321 14.81 -19.92 8.25
C ALA A 321 15.02 -19.20 6.92
N LEU A 322 14.61 -17.92 6.81
CA LEU A 322 14.86 -17.09 5.65
C LEU A 322 16.37 -16.88 5.42
N ALA A 323 17.14 -16.54 6.47
CA ALA A 323 18.59 -16.36 6.37
C ALA A 323 19.29 -17.64 5.89
N ASN A 324 18.97 -18.78 6.49
CA ASN A 324 19.51 -20.08 6.09
C ASN A 324 19.18 -20.41 4.63
N ALA A 325 17.95 -20.17 4.20
CA ALA A 325 17.53 -20.42 2.82
C ALA A 325 18.29 -19.54 1.82
N LEU A 326 18.42 -18.23 2.11
CA LEU A 326 19.18 -17.28 1.29
C LEU A 326 20.67 -17.66 1.22
N ASN A 327 21.29 -18.03 2.34
CA ASN A 327 22.70 -18.41 2.40
C ASN A 327 23.04 -19.67 1.57
N LEU A 328 22.05 -20.53 1.32
CA LEU A 328 22.19 -21.71 0.47
C LEU A 328 21.96 -21.42 -1.02
N ILE A 329 21.35 -20.27 -1.35
CA ILE A 329 21.05 -19.90 -2.73
C ILE A 329 22.27 -19.21 -3.33
N ASP A 330 22.80 -19.81 -4.40
CA ASP A 330 23.86 -19.25 -5.23
C ASP A 330 23.42 -19.30 -6.70
N ILE A 331 23.19 -18.13 -7.29
CA ILE A 331 22.81 -17.98 -8.70
C ILE A 331 23.84 -17.12 -9.42
N GLN A 332 24.09 -17.45 -10.69
CA GLN A 332 25.06 -16.72 -11.51
C GLN A 332 24.38 -15.65 -12.38
N ASP A 333 23.07 -15.75 -12.58
CA ASP A 333 22.31 -14.83 -13.43
C ASP A 333 22.23 -13.44 -12.81
N ASN A 334 22.62 -12.45 -13.60
CA ASN A 334 22.53 -11.04 -13.22
C ASN A 334 21.26 -10.39 -13.78
N ILE A 335 20.76 -9.35 -13.10
CA ILE A 335 19.69 -8.49 -13.56
C ILE A 335 20.18 -7.04 -13.51
N LYS A 336 19.90 -6.26 -14.57
CA LYS A 336 20.22 -4.84 -14.56
C LYS A 336 19.01 -4.03 -14.11
N ARG A 337 19.19 -3.22 -13.07
CA ARG A 337 18.22 -2.17 -12.74
C ARG A 337 18.20 -1.15 -13.88
N PHE A 338 17.05 -0.64 -14.23
CA PHE A 338 16.92 0.51 -15.12
C PHE A 338 15.91 1.50 -14.53
N GLU A 339 16.18 2.75 -14.79
CA GLU A 339 15.31 3.83 -14.34
C GLU A 339 14.18 4.03 -15.36
N ILE A 340 12.95 4.09 -14.85
CA ILE A 340 11.79 4.39 -15.68
C ILE A 340 11.65 5.90 -15.70
N LYS A 341 12.02 6.50 -16.81
CA LYS A 341 11.84 7.93 -16.99
C LYS A 341 10.36 8.25 -17.08
N LYS A 342 9.88 9.07 -16.17
CA LYS A 342 8.53 9.65 -16.27
C LYS A 342 8.46 10.49 -17.54
N ALA A 343 7.42 10.27 -18.32
CA ALA A 343 7.23 11.00 -19.55
C ALA A 343 6.82 12.46 -19.27
N THR A 344 7.12 13.33 -20.20
CA THR A 344 6.67 14.72 -20.19
C THR A 344 5.15 14.76 -20.12
N LYS A 345 4.58 15.63 -19.28
CA LYS A 345 3.12 15.82 -19.16
C LYS A 345 2.49 16.08 -20.52
N ILE A 346 1.43 15.34 -20.81
CA ILE A 346 0.61 15.53 -22.00
C ILE A 346 -0.80 15.88 -21.52
N ASP A 347 -1.39 16.92 -22.11
CA ASP A 347 -2.79 17.25 -21.88
C ASP A 347 -3.68 16.11 -22.39
N THR A 348 -4.39 15.47 -21.48
CA THR A 348 -5.29 14.34 -21.77
C THR A 348 -6.77 14.72 -21.82
N ASN A 349 -7.09 16.01 -21.64
CA ASN A 349 -8.46 16.51 -21.64
C ASN A 349 -9.09 16.27 -23.03
N ASN A 350 -10.31 15.70 -23.02
CA ASN A 350 -11.11 15.41 -24.21
C ASN A 350 -10.57 14.34 -25.18
N LYS A 351 -9.54 13.57 -24.83
CA LYS A 351 -9.05 12.48 -25.67
C LYS A 351 -9.86 11.21 -25.46
N LYS A 352 -10.13 10.49 -26.56
CA LYS A 352 -10.74 9.15 -26.51
C LYS A 352 -9.69 8.10 -26.17
N ILE A 353 -10.12 6.97 -25.63
CA ILE A 353 -9.25 5.83 -25.30
C ILE A 353 -9.41 4.76 -26.36
N GLU A 354 -8.31 4.22 -26.84
CA GLU A 354 -8.23 3.02 -27.66
C GLU A 354 -7.32 1.96 -27.02
N PHE A 355 -7.48 0.70 -27.43
CA PHE A 355 -6.77 -0.43 -26.85
C PHE A 355 -5.82 -1.02 -27.91
N LEU A 356 -4.51 -0.85 -27.72
CA LEU A 356 -3.49 -1.32 -28.63
C LEU A 356 -2.78 -2.57 -28.12
N GLN A 357 -2.37 -3.47 -29.01
CA GLN A 357 -1.37 -4.48 -28.67
C GLN A 357 -0.13 -3.77 -28.11
N ILE A 358 0.41 -4.24 -26.99
CA ILE A 358 1.50 -3.55 -26.27
C ILE A 358 2.69 -3.22 -27.17
N LYS A 359 3.00 -4.07 -28.16
CA LYS A 359 4.08 -3.86 -29.14
C LYS A 359 3.87 -2.65 -30.05
N ASN A 360 2.61 -2.27 -30.26
CA ASN A 360 2.21 -1.18 -31.16
C ASN A 360 2.00 0.15 -30.43
N ALA A 361 2.23 0.17 -29.11
CA ALA A 361 1.98 1.34 -28.26
C ALA A 361 3.19 2.27 -28.09
N VAL A 362 4.31 2.01 -28.75
CA VAL A 362 5.51 2.89 -28.70
C VAL A 362 5.14 4.30 -29.16
N ASN A 363 5.59 5.30 -28.42
CA ASN A 363 5.33 6.72 -28.62
C ASN A 363 3.85 7.14 -28.48
N ARG A 364 2.98 6.25 -27.97
CA ARG A 364 1.61 6.61 -27.61
C ARG A 364 1.55 7.05 -26.16
N VAL A 365 0.53 7.82 -25.81
CA VAL A 365 0.26 8.30 -24.45
C VAL A 365 -0.58 7.28 -23.70
N CYS A 366 -0.11 6.83 -22.55
CA CYS A 366 -0.82 5.86 -21.75
C CYS A 366 -2.11 6.45 -21.15
N ALA A 367 -3.22 5.72 -21.26
CA ALA A 367 -4.52 6.13 -20.73
C ALA A 367 -4.90 5.35 -19.45
N ALA A 368 -4.00 4.53 -18.92
CA ALA A 368 -4.24 3.75 -17.70
C ALA A 368 -2.97 3.65 -16.86
N THR A 369 -3.13 3.19 -15.62
CA THR A 369 -1.99 2.80 -14.80
C THR A 369 -1.61 1.36 -15.12
N VAL A 370 -0.42 1.15 -15.67
CA VAL A 370 0.12 -0.15 -16.07
C VAL A 370 1.40 -0.42 -15.31
N GLY A 371 1.55 -1.61 -14.77
CA GLY A 371 2.74 -1.98 -14.00
C GLY A 371 2.89 -3.47 -13.83
N ILE A 372 3.84 -3.87 -13.00
CA ILE A 372 4.09 -5.27 -12.68
C ILE A 372 3.46 -5.63 -11.33
N TYR A 373 3.02 -6.89 -11.25
CA TYR A 373 2.42 -7.44 -10.03
C TYR A 373 3.02 -8.82 -9.71
N PRO A 374 3.29 -9.14 -8.47
CA PRO A 374 3.45 -8.20 -7.37
C PRO A 374 4.65 -7.27 -7.55
N PRO A 375 4.72 -6.06 -6.95
CA PRO A 375 3.88 -5.50 -5.89
C PRO A 375 2.72 -4.62 -6.36
N GLY A 376 2.58 -4.36 -7.63
CA GLY A 376 1.63 -3.38 -8.12
C GLY A 376 2.22 -1.97 -8.27
N ILE A 377 3.54 -1.88 -8.47
CA ILE A 377 4.22 -0.60 -8.75
C ILE A 377 3.85 -0.16 -10.17
N PRO A 378 3.29 1.06 -10.33
CA PRO A 378 3.07 1.63 -11.64
C PRO A 378 4.39 1.84 -12.39
N MET A 379 4.45 1.34 -13.62
CA MET A 379 5.53 1.61 -14.57
C MET A 379 5.14 2.72 -15.53
N LEU A 380 3.85 2.79 -15.82
CA LEU A 380 3.21 3.83 -16.60
C LEU A 380 1.98 4.31 -15.84
N THR A 381 1.75 5.60 -15.85
CA THR A 381 0.55 6.25 -15.34
C THR A 381 -0.19 6.95 -16.47
N VAL A 382 -1.39 7.40 -16.20
CA VAL A 382 -2.17 8.16 -17.18
C VAL A 382 -1.40 9.42 -17.59
N GLY A 383 -1.22 9.61 -18.90
CA GLY A 383 -0.45 10.73 -19.45
C GLY A 383 1.02 10.41 -19.78
N ASP A 384 1.54 9.26 -19.37
CA ASP A 384 2.93 8.88 -19.66
C ASP A 384 3.14 8.47 -21.12
N LEU A 385 4.28 8.86 -21.71
CA LEU A 385 4.69 8.42 -23.03
C LEU A 385 5.28 7.01 -22.97
N ILE A 386 4.74 6.10 -23.74
CA ILE A 386 5.18 4.70 -23.77
C ILE A 386 6.46 4.59 -24.58
N THR A 387 7.56 4.17 -23.94
CA THR A 387 8.87 4.00 -24.60
C THR A 387 9.11 2.55 -25.04
N LYS A 388 10.07 2.35 -25.95
CA LYS A 388 10.54 0.99 -26.33
C LYS A 388 11.05 0.23 -25.10
N GLN A 389 11.75 0.91 -24.18
CA GLN A 389 12.31 0.29 -22.97
C GLN A 389 11.20 -0.18 -22.03
N THR A 390 10.16 0.64 -21.84
CA THR A 390 8.98 0.27 -21.03
C THR A 390 8.29 -0.96 -21.61
N ILE A 391 8.08 -0.99 -22.94
CA ILE A 391 7.46 -2.16 -23.60
C ILE A 391 8.33 -3.41 -23.43
N GLN A 392 9.62 -3.29 -23.63
CA GLN A 392 10.55 -4.41 -23.51
C GLN A 392 10.50 -5.03 -22.12
N PHE A 393 10.41 -4.20 -21.09
CA PHE A 393 10.26 -4.65 -19.70
C PHE A 393 8.89 -5.29 -19.42
N LEU A 394 7.81 -4.64 -19.82
CA LEU A 394 6.45 -5.15 -19.60
C LEU A 394 6.15 -6.43 -20.40
N THR A 395 6.88 -6.70 -21.49
CA THR A 395 6.72 -7.93 -22.28
C THR A 395 7.67 -9.06 -21.87
N ASP A 396 8.54 -8.86 -20.91
CA ASP A 396 9.35 -9.93 -20.35
C ASP A 396 8.43 -10.96 -19.66
N LYS A 397 8.52 -12.22 -20.13
CA LYS A 397 7.70 -13.33 -19.63
C LYS A 397 7.83 -13.62 -18.13
N LYS A 398 8.78 -12.98 -17.47
CA LYS A 398 9.02 -13.11 -16.03
C LYS A 398 8.01 -12.34 -15.18
N HIS A 399 7.27 -11.38 -15.77
CA HIS A 399 6.40 -10.48 -15.04
C HIS A 399 4.93 -10.76 -15.31
N THR A 400 4.13 -10.67 -14.26
CA THR A 400 2.68 -10.51 -14.38
C THR A 400 2.38 -9.02 -14.48
N VAL A 401 1.76 -8.59 -15.57
CA VAL A 401 1.47 -7.17 -15.83
C VAL A 401 0.03 -6.88 -15.47
N PHE A 402 -0.22 -5.83 -14.69
CA PHE A 402 -1.56 -5.30 -14.46
C PHE A 402 -1.82 -4.05 -15.31
N GLY A 403 -3.10 -3.70 -15.49
CA GLY A 403 -3.53 -2.54 -16.27
C GLY A 403 -3.68 -2.82 -17.77
N LEU A 404 -3.44 -4.04 -18.20
CA LEU A 404 -3.78 -4.50 -19.54
C LEU A 404 -5.20 -5.08 -19.56
N ILE A 405 -5.91 -4.89 -20.68
CA ILE A 405 -7.23 -5.47 -20.94
C ILE A 405 -7.09 -6.40 -22.14
N ASP A 406 -7.29 -7.70 -21.96
CA ASP A 406 -7.05 -8.74 -22.96
C ASP A 406 -5.67 -8.63 -23.64
N GLY A 407 -4.62 -8.35 -22.83
CA GLY A 407 -3.26 -8.18 -23.31
C GLY A 407 -3.00 -6.90 -24.10
N LYS A 408 -3.96 -5.98 -24.15
CA LYS A 408 -3.86 -4.67 -24.80
C LYS A 408 -3.68 -3.57 -23.78
N ILE A 409 -2.88 -2.57 -24.13
CA ILE A 409 -2.65 -1.38 -23.33
C ILE A 409 -3.62 -0.26 -23.73
N PRO A 410 -4.34 0.36 -22.75
CA PRO A 410 -5.14 1.55 -23.03
C PRO A 410 -4.24 2.74 -23.36
N VAL A 411 -4.50 3.44 -24.45
CA VAL A 411 -3.79 4.65 -24.87
C VAL A 411 -4.80 5.72 -25.29
N PHE A 412 -4.40 6.98 -25.20
CA PHE A 412 -5.19 8.07 -25.78
C PHE A 412 -5.07 8.07 -27.28
N THR A 413 -6.17 8.37 -27.99
CA THR A 413 -6.13 8.64 -29.43
C THR A 413 -5.35 9.92 -29.71
N ASP A 414 -4.75 9.99 -30.88
CA ASP A 414 -4.02 11.18 -31.33
C ASP A 414 -4.95 12.39 -31.47
#